data_270949e5ca997c437547496066a4b829
#
_entry.id   270949e5ca997c437547496066a4b829
#
_cell.length_a   1.000
_cell.length_b   1.000
_cell.length_c   1.000
_cell.angle_alpha   90.00
_cell.angle_beta   90.00
_cell.angle_gamma   90.00
#
_symmetry.space_group_name_H-M   'P 1'
#
loop_
_entity.id
_entity.type
_entity.pdbx_description
1 polymer ?
#
loop_
_entity_poly.entity_id
_entity_poly.type
_entity_poly.pdbx_seq_one_letter_code
_entity_poly.pdbx_strand_id
1 'polypeptide(L)'
;DLRDADLKGIDLRDANLHHANLRGANLRDANLRNADLRDSVLRDSVLSGTNLCNADLSSAKNIPFTPTYLPEGEFIGWKKLPNGIMVKLKILEDSKRSRANGDKCRCDKALVLEFQNIDSTSSNEKEYTSNVYAECTYKVGEIVYSDSWDDNRWNECSHGIHFFIDRQSADDY
;
A
#
# COMPACT_ATOMS: atom_id res chain seq x y z
N ASP A 1 16.05 -23.67 1.64
CA ASP A 1 14.73 -24.25 1.78
C ASP A 1 14.12 -23.75 3.10
N LEU A 2 12.96 -23.10 3.00
CA LEU A 2 12.25 -22.45 4.10
C LEU A 2 10.79 -22.94 4.17
N ARG A 3 10.55 -24.17 3.70
CA ARG A 3 9.20 -24.77 3.72
C ARG A 3 8.67 -24.86 5.15
N ASP A 4 7.41 -24.46 5.31
CA ASP A 4 6.67 -24.51 6.57
C ASP A 4 7.36 -23.77 7.75
N ALA A 5 8.35 -22.91 7.45
CA ALA A 5 9.07 -22.13 8.46
C ALA A 5 8.14 -21.09 9.11
N ASP A 6 8.24 -20.92 10.43
CA ASP A 6 7.62 -19.79 11.11
C ASP A 6 8.56 -18.57 11.07
N LEU A 7 8.24 -17.63 10.18
CA LEU A 7 8.97 -16.39 9.92
C LEU A 7 8.14 -15.16 10.31
N LYS A 8 7.16 -15.35 11.21
CA LYS A 8 6.29 -14.27 11.65
C LYS A 8 7.07 -13.11 12.26
N GLY A 9 6.81 -11.88 11.76
CA GLY A 9 7.42 -10.65 12.27
C GLY A 9 8.92 -10.53 12.04
N ILE A 10 9.54 -11.45 11.28
CA ILE A 10 10.98 -11.43 11.03
C ILE A 10 11.38 -10.22 10.16
N ASP A 11 12.56 -9.69 10.39
CA ASP A 11 13.18 -8.69 9.54
C ASP A 11 14.07 -9.37 8.49
N LEU A 12 13.59 -9.33 7.24
CA LEU A 12 14.24 -9.86 6.03
C LEU A 12 14.47 -8.74 5.00
N ARG A 13 14.66 -7.51 5.46
CA ARG A 13 14.99 -6.40 4.56
C ARG A 13 16.26 -6.71 3.78
N ASP A 14 16.24 -6.36 2.49
CA ASP A 14 17.36 -6.53 1.56
C ASP A 14 17.83 -8.01 1.44
N ALA A 15 17.05 -8.97 1.92
CA ALA A 15 17.41 -10.39 1.90
C ALA A 15 17.40 -10.93 0.46
N ASN A 16 18.38 -11.77 0.13
CA ASN A 16 18.36 -12.56 -1.09
C ASN A 16 17.62 -13.87 -0.85
N LEU A 17 16.38 -13.94 -1.35
CA LEU A 17 15.50 -15.10 -1.33
C LEU A 17 15.23 -15.65 -2.74
N HIS A 18 16.12 -15.32 -3.69
CA HIS A 18 16.05 -15.80 -5.08
C HIS A 18 16.03 -17.34 -5.11
N HIS A 19 15.07 -17.91 -5.83
CA HIS A 19 14.78 -19.35 -5.88
C HIS A 19 14.45 -19.98 -4.53
N ALA A 20 14.14 -19.22 -3.47
CA ALA A 20 13.77 -19.80 -2.18
C ALA A 20 12.48 -20.61 -2.27
N ASN A 21 12.44 -21.74 -1.60
CA ASN A 21 11.21 -22.47 -1.39
C ASN A 21 10.60 -22.07 -0.05
N LEU A 22 9.56 -21.23 -0.12
CA LEU A 22 8.80 -20.68 1.01
C LEU A 22 7.38 -21.29 1.10
N ARG A 23 7.19 -22.48 0.53
CA ARG A 23 5.89 -23.16 0.56
C ARG A 23 5.45 -23.38 2.01
N GLY A 24 4.20 -22.96 2.33
CA GLY A 24 3.62 -23.09 3.68
C GLY A 24 4.24 -22.19 4.75
N ALA A 25 5.26 -21.38 4.43
CA ALA A 25 5.91 -20.50 5.40
C ALA A 25 4.94 -19.45 5.96
N ASN A 26 5.02 -19.20 7.26
CA ASN A 26 4.29 -18.11 7.93
C ASN A 26 5.13 -16.83 7.91
N LEU A 27 4.85 -15.94 6.95
CA LEU A 27 5.51 -14.64 6.80
C LEU A 27 4.63 -13.48 7.32
N ARG A 28 3.62 -13.79 8.14
CA ARG A 28 2.75 -12.75 8.71
C ARG A 28 3.57 -11.66 9.41
N ASP A 29 3.24 -10.40 9.13
CA ASP A 29 3.89 -9.23 9.72
C ASP A 29 5.43 -9.16 9.47
N ALA A 30 5.98 -9.98 8.59
CA ALA A 30 7.40 -9.96 8.24
C ALA A 30 7.77 -8.72 7.43
N ASN A 31 9.01 -8.24 7.58
CA ASN A 31 9.52 -7.13 6.80
C ASN A 31 10.43 -7.63 5.67
N LEU A 32 9.90 -7.69 4.45
CA LEU A 32 10.58 -8.10 3.21
C LEU A 32 10.93 -6.89 2.31
N ARG A 33 11.03 -5.70 2.87
CA ARG A 33 11.37 -4.51 2.09
C ARG A 33 12.67 -4.70 1.32
N ASN A 34 12.67 -4.37 0.01
CA ASN A 34 13.78 -4.53 -0.93
C ASN A 34 14.30 -5.98 -1.08
N ALA A 35 13.60 -6.99 -0.58
CA ALA A 35 14.04 -8.38 -0.71
C ALA A 35 13.97 -8.86 -2.17
N ASP A 36 14.91 -9.68 -2.58
CA ASP A 36 14.90 -10.38 -3.85
C ASP A 36 14.17 -11.72 -3.70
N LEU A 37 12.93 -11.79 -4.16
CA LEU A 37 12.07 -12.98 -4.15
C LEU A 37 11.90 -13.58 -5.56
N ARG A 38 12.75 -13.21 -6.52
CA ARG A 38 12.64 -13.71 -7.89
C ARG A 38 12.69 -15.23 -7.91
N ASP A 39 11.86 -15.81 -8.76
CA ASP A 39 11.74 -17.27 -8.95
C ASP A 39 11.43 -18.07 -7.66
N SER A 40 11.10 -17.41 -6.55
CA SER A 40 10.72 -18.09 -5.31
C SER A 40 9.38 -18.82 -5.43
N VAL A 41 9.14 -19.80 -4.56
CA VAL A 41 7.87 -20.54 -4.47
C VAL A 41 7.17 -20.16 -3.19
N LEU A 42 6.03 -19.48 -3.30
CA LEU A 42 5.23 -18.95 -2.18
C LEU A 42 3.90 -19.72 -1.98
N ARG A 43 3.77 -20.91 -2.55
CA ARG A 43 2.55 -21.69 -2.45
C ARG A 43 2.15 -21.92 -0.98
N ASP A 44 0.89 -21.68 -0.65
CA ASP A 44 0.31 -21.89 0.68
C ASP A 44 0.98 -21.08 1.81
N SER A 45 1.87 -20.12 1.51
CA SER A 45 2.47 -19.24 2.52
C SER A 45 1.46 -18.22 3.05
N VAL A 46 1.69 -17.68 4.25
CA VAL A 46 0.85 -16.65 4.86
C VAL A 46 1.58 -15.31 4.77
N LEU A 47 1.07 -14.38 3.96
CA LEU A 47 1.66 -13.06 3.72
C LEU A 47 0.87 -11.90 4.36
N SER A 48 -0.10 -12.15 5.25
CA SER A 48 -0.91 -11.07 5.83
C SER A 48 -0.03 -10.12 6.68
N GLY A 49 -0.14 -8.81 6.42
CA GLY A 49 0.68 -7.79 7.09
C GLY A 49 2.15 -7.75 6.68
N THR A 50 2.58 -8.57 5.73
CA THR A 50 3.97 -8.57 5.26
C THR A 50 4.28 -7.27 4.52
N ASN A 51 5.38 -6.60 4.88
CA ASN A 51 5.88 -5.44 4.13
C ASN A 51 6.71 -5.91 2.91
N LEU A 52 6.13 -5.83 1.73
CA LEU A 52 6.75 -6.17 0.44
C LEU A 52 7.22 -4.93 -0.34
N CYS A 53 7.43 -3.81 0.33
CA CYS A 53 7.84 -2.56 -0.30
C CYS A 53 9.14 -2.72 -1.08
N ASN A 54 9.11 -2.46 -2.40
CA ASN A 54 10.22 -2.65 -3.34
C ASN A 54 10.79 -4.09 -3.40
N ALA A 55 10.08 -5.10 -2.89
CA ALA A 55 10.48 -6.48 -3.06
C ALA A 55 10.32 -6.90 -4.53
N ASP A 56 11.31 -7.58 -5.09
CA ASP A 56 11.22 -8.12 -6.44
C ASP A 56 10.63 -9.54 -6.42
N LEU A 57 9.36 -9.65 -6.83
CA LEU A 57 8.63 -10.91 -6.97
C LEU A 57 8.55 -11.39 -8.42
N SER A 58 9.43 -10.90 -9.31
CA SER A 58 9.45 -11.31 -10.71
C SER A 58 9.59 -12.82 -10.82
N SER A 59 8.73 -13.45 -11.62
CA SER A 59 8.69 -14.91 -11.78
C SER A 59 8.43 -15.73 -10.50
N ALA A 60 8.11 -15.11 -9.38
CA ALA A 60 7.71 -15.83 -8.17
C ALA A 60 6.43 -16.65 -8.45
N LYS A 61 6.36 -17.88 -7.91
CA LYS A 61 5.32 -18.86 -8.21
C LYS A 61 4.34 -19.01 -7.08
N ASN A 62 3.05 -19.10 -7.46
CA ASN A 62 1.96 -19.39 -6.53
C ASN A 62 1.91 -18.42 -5.35
N ILE A 63 2.09 -17.13 -5.60
CA ILE A 63 1.95 -16.09 -4.57
C ILE A 63 0.53 -16.19 -4.02
N PRO A 64 0.35 -16.42 -2.69
CA PRO A 64 -0.99 -16.56 -2.13
C PRO A 64 -1.77 -15.26 -2.30
N PHE A 65 -2.92 -15.38 -2.89
CA PHE A 65 -3.86 -14.29 -3.00
C PHE A 65 -4.73 -14.28 -1.74
N THR A 66 -4.45 -13.42 -0.79
CA THR A 66 -5.46 -12.97 0.16
C THR A 66 -6.32 -11.93 -0.55
N PRO A 67 -7.60 -12.22 -0.81
CA PRO A 67 -8.47 -11.21 -1.40
C PRO A 67 -8.64 -10.06 -0.39
N THR A 68 -7.80 -9.07 -0.49
CA THR A 68 -8.01 -7.79 0.19
C THR A 68 -8.92 -6.99 -0.72
N TYR A 69 -10.24 -7.10 -0.48
CA TYR A 69 -11.21 -6.39 -1.29
C TYR A 69 -11.12 -4.90 -1.02
N LEU A 70 -10.92 -4.14 -2.10
CA LEU A 70 -11.29 -2.73 -2.11
C LEU A 70 -12.80 -2.65 -2.32
N PRO A 71 -13.50 -1.70 -1.68
CA PRO A 71 -14.92 -1.50 -1.93
C PRO A 71 -15.22 -1.32 -3.41
N GLU A 72 -16.35 -1.85 -3.88
CA GLU A 72 -16.87 -1.58 -5.21
C GLU A 72 -17.43 -0.15 -5.29
N GLY A 73 -17.51 0.41 -6.49
CA GLY A 73 -17.98 1.77 -6.71
C GLY A 73 -17.08 2.83 -6.09
N GLU A 74 -17.67 3.95 -5.71
CA GLU A 74 -16.98 5.04 -5.03
C GLU A 74 -16.93 4.81 -3.51
N PHE A 75 -15.81 5.15 -2.88
CA PHE A 75 -15.67 5.04 -1.42
C PHE A 75 -14.70 6.09 -0.86
N ILE A 76 -14.65 6.20 0.45
CA ILE A 76 -13.77 7.13 1.16
C ILE A 76 -12.43 6.47 1.48
N GLY A 77 -11.35 7.20 1.23
CA GLY A 77 -10.00 6.89 1.67
C GLY A 77 -9.40 8.05 2.45
N TRP A 78 -8.39 7.76 3.24
CA TRP A 78 -7.69 8.71 4.09
C TRP A 78 -6.19 8.68 3.84
N LYS A 79 -5.56 9.84 3.87
CA LYS A 79 -4.12 9.98 3.73
C LYS A 79 -3.60 10.99 4.74
N LYS A 80 -2.56 10.60 5.49
CA LYS A 80 -1.81 11.53 6.34
C LYS A 80 -0.75 12.24 5.51
N LEU A 81 -0.68 13.53 5.63
CA LEU A 81 0.34 14.37 5.01
C LEU A 81 1.52 14.58 5.98
N PRO A 82 2.71 14.94 5.46
CA PRO A 82 3.91 15.13 6.31
C PRO A 82 3.75 16.17 7.42
N ASN A 83 2.85 17.15 7.27
CA ASN A 83 2.54 18.15 8.29
C ASN A 83 1.55 17.66 9.36
N GLY A 84 1.16 16.38 9.35
CA GLY A 84 0.21 15.80 10.29
C GLY A 84 -1.27 16.08 9.97
N ILE A 85 -1.57 16.72 8.84
CA ILE A 85 -2.95 16.93 8.39
C ILE A 85 -3.45 15.67 7.65
N MET A 86 -4.71 15.33 7.89
CA MET A 86 -5.42 14.26 7.22
C MET A 86 -6.15 14.78 6.00
N VAL A 87 -5.99 14.12 4.86
CA VAL A 87 -6.79 14.38 3.65
C VAL A 87 -7.85 13.30 3.52
N LYS A 88 -9.10 13.73 3.41
CA LYS A 88 -10.21 12.85 3.05
C LYS A 88 -10.38 12.81 1.55
N LEU A 89 -10.28 11.65 0.99
CA LEU A 89 -10.33 11.40 -0.44
C LEU A 89 -11.59 10.60 -0.79
N LYS A 90 -12.21 10.93 -1.90
CA LYS A 90 -13.20 10.06 -2.53
C LYS A 90 -12.52 9.33 -3.69
N ILE A 91 -12.37 8.03 -3.53
CA ILE A 91 -11.86 7.16 -4.58
C ILE A 91 -12.98 6.95 -5.59
N LEU A 92 -12.75 7.34 -6.83
CA LEU A 92 -13.76 7.33 -7.87
C LEU A 92 -13.97 5.92 -8.42
N GLU A 93 -15.16 5.65 -8.94
CA GLU A 93 -15.51 4.34 -9.50
C GLU A 93 -14.56 3.92 -10.63
N ASP A 94 -14.15 4.87 -11.45
CA ASP A 94 -13.26 4.65 -12.60
C ASP A 94 -11.77 4.82 -12.26
N SER A 95 -11.40 4.99 -10.98
CA SER A 95 -10.00 5.01 -10.55
C SER A 95 -9.39 3.62 -10.66
N LYS A 96 -8.19 3.52 -11.22
CA LYS A 96 -7.33 2.35 -11.01
C LYS A 96 -7.01 2.27 -9.53
N ARG A 97 -7.07 1.09 -8.95
CA ARG A 97 -6.86 0.92 -7.51
C ARG A 97 -6.24 -0.43 -7.21
N SER A 98 -5.36 -0.44 -6.23
CA SER A 98 -4.64 -1.62 -5.79
C SER A 98 -4.53 -1.67 -4.29
N ARG A 99 -4.69 -2.86 -3.74
CA ARG A 99 -4.35 -3.24 -2.38
C ARG A 99 -3.75 -4.63 -2.45
N ALA A 100 -2.55 -4.82 -1.93
CA ALA A 100 -1.91 -6.13 -1.99
C ALA A 100 -2.17 -6.94 -0.71
N ASN A 101 -1.50 -6.60 0.37
CA ASN A 101 -1.42 -7.44 1.56
C ASN A 101 -1.71 -6.72 2.88
N GLY A 102 -1.55 -5.40 2.89
CA GLY A 102 -1.72 -4.57 4.09
C GLY A 102 -2.96 -3.70 4.01
N ASP A 103 -3.05 -2.73 4.91
CA ASP A 103 -4.12 -1.72 4.93
C ASP A 103 -3.83 -0.55 3.99
N LYS A 104 -2.59 -0.44 3.52
CA LYS A 104 -2.16 0.57 2.56
C LYS A 104 -2.69 0.26 1.17
N CYS A 105 -3.39 1.21 0.60
CA CYS A 105 -3.98 1.15 -0.72
C CYS A 105 -3.34 2.18 -1.65
N ARG A 106 -3.48 1.98 -2.97
CA ARG A 106 -3.08 2.95 -4.00
C ARG A 106 -4.21 3.20 -4.98
N CYS A 107 -4.30 4.42 -5.51
CA CYS A 107 -5.11 4.75 -6.68
C CYS A 107 -4.36 5.70 -7.62
N ASP A 108 -4.81 5.79 -8.87
CA ASP A 108 -4.25 6.70 -9.87
C ASP A 108 -4.84 8.11 -9.75
N LYS A 109 -6.07 8.21 -9.22
CA LYS A 109 -6.76 9.49 -9.03
C LYS A 109 -7.78 9.42 -7.89
N ALA A 110 -8.06 10.57 -7.28
CA ALA A 110 -9.08 10.71 -6.25
C ALA A 110 -9.61 12.15 -6.19
N LEU A 111 -10.85 12.35 -5.79
CA LEU A 111 -11.41 13.67 -5.49
C LEU A 111 -11.05 14.05 -4.06
N VAL A 112 -10.47 15.22 -3.87
CA VAL A 112 -10.16 15.77 -2.55
C VAL A 112 -11.43 16.37 -1.94
N LEU A 113 -11.88 15.84 -0.82
CA LEU A 113 -13.11 16.30 -0.17
C LEU A 113 -12.83 17.38 0.87
N GLU A 114 -11.90 17.13 1.77
CA GLU A 114 -11.57 18.05 2.87
C GLU A 114 -10.21 17.73 3.48
N PHE A 115 -9.68 18.70 4.22
CA PHE A 115 -8.56 18.51 5.13
C PHE A 115 -9.06 18.54 6.57
N GLN A 116 -8.51 17.66 7.41
CA GLN A 116 -8.80 17.58 8.83
C GLN A 116 -7.53 17.59 9.65
N ASN A 117 -7.58 18.14 10.84
CA ASN A 117 -6.54 17.97 11.83
C ASN A 117 -6.57 16.53 12.37
N ILE A 118 -5.50 16.10 13.03
CA ILE A 118 -5.40 14.76 13.65
C ILE A 118 -6.55 14.51 14.63
N ASP A 119 -6.94 15.51 15.41
CA ASP A 119 -8.06 15.45 16.37
C ASP A 119 -9.45 15.40 15.70
N SER A 120 -9.53 15.24 14.40
CA SER A 120 -10.76 15.19 13.58
C SER A 120 -11.50 16.52 13.45
N THR A 121 -10.95 17.62 13.93
CA THR A 121 -11.51 18.95 13.66
C THR A 121 -11.24 19.36 12.23
N SER A 122 -12.11 20.19 11.64
CA SER A 122 -11.91 20.72 10.30
C SER A 122 -10.66 21.58 10.23
N SER A 123 -9.83 21.36 9.22
CA SER A 123 -8.70 22.25 8.92
C SER A 123 -9.16 23.41 8.04
N ASN A 124 -8.52 24.56 8.19
CA ASN A 124 -8.70 25.71 7.29
C ASN A 124 -7.93 25.56 5.97
N GLU A 125 -7.07 24.54 5.86
CA GLU A 125 -6.33 24.26 4.64
C GLU A 125 -7.29 23.99 3.47
N LYS A 126 -6.95 24.53 2.30
CA LYS A 126 -7.69 24.31 1.05
C LYS A 126 -6.86 23.62 -0.01
N GLU A 127 -5.54 23.67 0.16
CA GLU A 127 -4.58 23.13 -0.78
C GLU A 127 -3.32 22.71 -0.04
N TYR A 128 -2.70 21.62 -0.50
CA TYR A 128 -1.42 21.12 0.00
C TYR A 128 -0.64 20.43 -1.12
N THR A 129 0.61 20.82 -1.30
CA THR A 129 1.52 20.15 -2.24
C THR A 129 2.48 19.24 -1.50
N SER A 130 2.47 17.96 -1.85
CA SER A 130 3.37 16.94 -1.33
C SER A 130 4.49 16.69 -2.33
N ASN A 131 5.74 16.70 -1.86
CA ASN A 131 6.94 16.44 -2.67
C ASN A 131 7.69 15.19 -2.20
N VAL A 132 7.01 14.26 -1.49
CA VAL A 132 7.68 13.11 -0.85
C VAL A 132 8.19 12.09 -1.88
N TYR A 133 7.41 11.83 -2.94
CA TYR A 133 7.79 10.88 -4.02
C TYR A 133 7.66 11.51 -5.39
N ALA A 134 6.65 12.35 -5.58
CA ALA A 134 6.43 13.20 -6.74
C ALA A 134 5.65 14.43 -6.30
N GLU A 135 5.74 15.51 -7.05
CA GLU A 135 4.93 16.69 -6.80
C GLU A 135 3.46 16.35 -7.04
N CYS A 136 2.67 16.39 -5.99
CA CYS A 136 1.26 16.08 -6.02
C CYS A 136 0.48 17.10 -5.21
N THR A 137 -0.37 17.87 -5.86
CA THR A 137 -1.17 18.92 -5.21
C THR A 137 -2.57 18.41 -4.93
N TYR A 138 -2.94 18.42 -3.65
CA TYR A 138 -4.28 18.14 -3.14
C TYR A 138 -5.01 19.46 -2.96
N LYS A 139 -6.14 19.64 -3.62
CA LYS A 139 -6.96 20.86 -3.52
C LYS A 139 -8.42 20.51 -3.37
N VAL A 140 -9.08 21.06 -2.36
CA VAL A 140 -10.49 20.73 -2.04
C VAL A 140 -11.40 20.99 -3.24
N GLY A 141 -12.18 19.99 -3.59
CA GLY A 141 -13.11 20.01 -4.73
C GLY A 141 -12.50 19.63 -6.08
N GLU A 142 -11.18 19.39 -6.13
CA GLU A 142 -10.49 19.00 -7.37
C GLU A 142 -10.04 17.52 -7.32
N ILE A 143 -9.86 16.94 -8.51
CA ILE A 143 -9.32 15.60 -8.65
C ILE A 143 -7.80 15.70 -8.63
N VAL A 144 -7.17 15.01 -7.68
CA VAL A 144 -5.74 14.77 -7.65
C VAL A 144 -5.40 13.54 -8.48
N TYR A 145 -4.33 13.61 -9.25
CA TYR A 145 -3.78 12.51 -10.06
C TYR A 145 -2.41 12.12 -9.54
N SER A 146 -2.09 10.84 -9.66
CA SER A 146 -0.70 10.39 -9.49
C SER A 146 0.14 10.76 -10.71
N ASP A 147 1.44 10.86 -10.52
CA ASP A 147 2.42 11.08 -11.60
C ASP A 147 2.42 9.94 -12.63
N SER A 148 2.25 8.72 -12.16
CA SER A 148 2.18 7.50 -12.97
C SER A 148 1.46 6.38 -12.19
N TRP A 149 1.23 5.24 -12.85
CA TRP A 149 0.58 4.08 -12.28
C TRP A 149 1.41 2.83 -12.51
N ASP A 150 1.59 2.04 -11.45
CA ASP A 150 2.20 0.72 -11.52
C ASP A 150 1.13 -0.36 -11.37
N ASP A 151 0.94 -1.18 -12.41
CA ASP A 151 -0.05 -2.26 -12.42
C ASP A 151 0.38 -3.45 -11.55
N ASN A 152 1.64 -3.51 -11.10
CA ASN A 152 2.09 -4.53 -10.16
C ASN A 152 1.52 -4.27 -8.77
N ARG A 153 0.48 -5.03 -8.41
CA ARG A 153 -0.21 -4.88 -7.12
C ARG A 153 0.71 -5.14 -5.91
N TRP A 154 1.75 -5.96 -6.07
CA TRP A 154 2.66 -6.31 -4.98
C TRP A 154 3.66 -5.20 -4.65
N ASN A 155 3.84 -4.25 -5.56
CA ASN A 155 4.66 -3.09 -5.36
C ASN A 155 3.86 -1.98 -4.64
N GLU A 156 3.61 -2.16 -3.35
CA GLU A 156 2.76 -1.26 -2.54
C GLU A 156 3.36 0.15 -2.36
N CYS A 157 4.66 0.30 -2.53
CA CYS A 157 5.35 1.58 -2.39
C CYS A 157 5.67 2.26 -3.73
N SER A 158 5.13 1.74 -4.82
CA SER A 158 5.29 2.31 -6.15
C SER A 158 4.37 3.51 -6.41
N HIS A 159 4.36 3.94 -7.67
CA HIS A 159 3.55 5.07 -8.14
C HIS A 159 2.06 4.92 -7.81
N GLY A 160 1.44 6.03 -7.50
CA GLY A 160 0.04 6.12 -7.11
C GLY A 160 -0.18 7.02 -5.89
N ILE A 161 -1.41 7.40 -5.67
CA ILE A 161 -1.83 8.09 -4.45
C ILE A 161 -2.03 7.02 -3.38
N HIS A 162 -1.18 7.00 -2.37
CA HIS A 162 -1.31 6.09 -1.24
C HIS A 162 -2.35 6.60 -0.27
N PHE A 163 -3.24 5.69 0.17
CA PHE A 163 -4.30 5.99 1.12
C PHE A 163 -4.66 4.76 1.96
N PHE A 164 -5.49 4.96 2.97
CA PHE A 164 -6.07 3.90 3.81
C PHE A 164 -7.59 4.01 3.78
N ILE A 165 -8.30 2.89 3.91
CA ILE A 165 -9.76 2.90 3.98
C ILE A 165 -10.21 3.39 5.36
N ASP A 166 -9.52 2.94 6.39
CA ASP A 166 -9.74 3.38 7.76
C ASP A 166 -8.89 4.59 8.12
N ARG A 167 -9.51 5.58 8.79
CA ARG A 167 -8.84 6.82 9.17
C ARG A 167 -7.75 6.58 10.22
N GLN A 168 -8.00 5.68 11.19
CA GLN A 168 -7.02 5.37 12.24
C GLN A 168 -5.77 4.73 11.64
N SER A 169 -5.94 3.80 10.71
CA SER A 169 -4.81 3.19 9.98
C SER A 169 -3.96 4.24 9.22
N ALA A 170 -4.60 5.30 8.72
CA ALA A 170 -3.88 6.41 8.09
C ALA A 170 -3.13 7.27 9.11
N ASP A 171 -3.65 7.42 10.32
CA ASP A 171 -3.02 8.19 11.39
C ASP A 171 -1.83 7.46 12.01
N ASP A 172 -1.94 6.17 12.16
CA ASP A 172 -0.89 5.30 12.75
C ASP A 172 0.31 5.11 11.78
N TYR A 173 0.13 5.41 10.48
CA TYR A 173 1.17 5.32 9.44
C TYR A 173 2.05 6.58 9.40
#